data_ff213136c22b24255f3fbbb32fda4181
#
_entry.id   ff213136c22b24255f3fbbb32fda4181
#
_cell.length_a   1.000
_cell.length_b   1.000
_cell.length_c   1.000
_cell.angle_alpha   90.00
_cell.angle_beta   90.00
_cell.angle_gamma   90.00
#
_symmetry.space_group_name_H-M   'P 1'
#
loop_
_entity.id
_entity.type
_entity.pdbx_description
1 polymer ?
#
loop_
_entity_poly.entity_id
_entity_poly.type
_entity_poly.pdbx_seq_one_letter_code
_entity_poly.pdbx_strand_id
1 'polypeptide(L)' 'MEIVFALLMFLGEPPILKEHLFIKDQKMSTCLKMKRISERSSNAKYQCAKVKAVVKDNKIISISSLD' A
#
# COMPACT_ATOMS: atom_id res chain seq x y z
N MET A 1 -7.93 -8.80 -12.55
CA MET A 1 -6.91 -8.16 -11.71
C MET A 1 -6.43 -6.88 -12.34
N GLU A 2 -6.15 -5.90 -11.52
CA GLU A 2 -5.66 -4.60 -11.94
C GLU A 2 -4.29 -4.33 -11.37
N ILE A 3 -3.51 -3.50 -12.06
CA ILE A 3 -2.27 -2.97 -11.51
C ILE A 3 -2.60 -1.61 -10.94
N VAL A 4 -2.43 -1.45 -9.63
CA VAL A 4 -2.81 -0.22 -8.92
C VAL A 4 -1.70 0.22 -7.98
N PHE A 5 -1.65 1.52 -7.68
CA PHE A 5 -0.81 2.03 -6.62
C PHE A 5 -1.46 1.70 -5.28
N ALA A 6 -0.64 1.26 -4.35
CA ALA A 6 -1.08 0.99 -2.99
C ALA A 6 0.00 1.41 -2.00
N LEU A 7 -0.45 1.78 -0.80
CA LEU A 7 0.44 2.00 0.33
C LEU A 7 0.54 0.69 1.09
N LEU A 8 1.75 0.15 1.19
CA LEU A 8 2.01 -1.14 1.82
C LEU A 8 2.65 -0.91 3.19
N MET A 9 2.17 -1.64 4.18
CA MET A 9 2.71 -1.59 5.55
C MET A 9 3.37 -2.91 5.89
N PHE A 10 4.63 -2.83 6.30
CA PHE A 10 5.43 -4.00 6.68
C PHE A 10 5.81 -3.92 8.16
N LEU A 11 5.75 -5.04 8.83
CA LEU A 11 6.14 -5.17 10.23
C LEU A 11 7.08 -6.35 10.42
N GLY A 12 7.96 -6.23 11.41
CA GLY A 12 8.79 -7.33 11.87
C GLY A 12 10.14 -7.44 11.19
N GLU A 13 10.90 -8.45 11.60
CA GLU A 13 12.21 -8.78 11.06
C GLU A 13 12.27 -10.28 10.77
N PRO A 14 12.31 -10.70 9.48
CA PRO A 14 12.23 -9.84 8.29
C PRO A 14 10.89 -9.14 8.14
N PRO A 15 10.82 -8.00 7.41
CA PRO A 15 9.55 -7.30 7.23
C PRO A 15 8.52 -8.15 6.51
N ILE A 16 7.32 -8.21 7.07
CA ILE A 16 6.20 -8.96 6.50
C ILE A 16 5.09 -7.98 6.17
N LEU A 17 4.49 -8.11 4.99
CA LEU A 17 3.35 -7.29 4.58
C LEU A 17 2.16 -7.55 5.51
N LYS A 18 1.73 -6.52 6.22
CA LYS A 18 0.62 -6.61 7.18
C LYS A 18 -0.65 -5.94 6.69
N GLU A 19 -0.51 -4.80 6.01
CA GLU A 19 -1.66 -4.06 5.51
C GLU A 19 -1.36 -3.44 4.16
N HIS A 20 -2.41 -3.15 3.43
CA HIS A 20 -2.35 -2.44 2.16
C HIS A 20 -3.52 -1.48 2.08
N LEU A 21 -3.28 -0.31 1.51
CA LEU A 21 -4.30 0.70 1.35
C LEU A 21 -4.38 1.11 -0.12
N PHE A 22 -5.58 1.05 -0.67
CA PHE A 22 -5.83 1.50 -2.02
C PHE A 22 -5.79 3.03 -2.10
N ILE A 23 -5.04 3.56 -3.06
CA ILE A 23 -4.96 5.01 -3.27
C ILE A 23 -6.02 5.39 -4.29
N LYS A 24 -7.08 6.06 -3.85
CA LYS A 24 -8.26 6.37 -4.66
C LYS A 24 -7.93 7.08 -5.96
N ASP A 25 -7.09 8.11 -5.91
CA ASP A 25 -6.76 8.90 -7.08
C ASP A 25 -5.62 8.32 -7.90
N GLN A 26 -5.00 7.25 -7.42
CA GLN A 26 -3.88 6.55 -8.08
C GLN A 26 -2.71 7.48 -8.41
N LYS A 27 -2.47 8.48 -7.55
CA LYS A 27 -1.36 9.40 -7.71
C LYS A 27 -0.24 9.07 -6.75
N MET A 28 0.98 9.05 -7.26
CA MET A 28 2.17 8.81 -6.44
C MET A 28 2.32 9.87 -5.35
N SER A 29 2.03 11.13 -5.66
CA SER A 29 2.12 12.22 -4.68
C SER A 29 1.19 12.01 -3.49
N THR A 30 -0.02 11.51 -3.73
CA THR A 30 -0.97 11.20 -2.68
C THR A 30 -0.47 10.04 -1.82
N CYS A 31 0.05 9.00 -2.46
CA CYS A 31 0.62 7.85 -1.74
C CYS A 31 1.79 8.28 -0.85
N LEU A 32 2.70 9.09 -1.37
CA LEU A 32 3.85 9.57 -0.59
C LEU A 32 3.42 10.45 0.58
N LYS A 33 2.39 11.26 0.39
CA LYS A 33 1.84 12.08 1.47
C LYS A 33 1.29 11.20 2.60
N MET A 34 0.52 10.19 2.24
CA MET A 34 -0.04 9.24 3.21
C MET A 34 1.06 8.44 3.90
N LYS A 35 2.09 8.07 3.16
CA LYS A 35 3.26 7.39 3.71
C LYS A 35 3.92 8.21 4.81
N ARG A 36 4.15 9.51 4.56
CA ARG A 36 4.77 10.41 5.55
C ARG A 36 3.92 10.51 6.82
N ILE A 37 2.61 10.66 6.64
CA ILE A 37 1.69 10.77 7.78
C ILE A 37 1.72 9.49 8.61
N SER A 38 1.69 8.34 7.95
CA SER A 38 1.71 7.04 8.61
C SER A 38 3.02 6.79 9.35
N GLU A 39 4.15 7.17 8.76
CA GLU A 39 5.46 6.99 9.37
C GLU A 39 5.65 7.80 10.64
N ARG A 40 4.93 8.91 10.80
CA ARG A 40 4.98 9.72 12.00
C ARG A 40 4.31 9.07 13.19
N SER A 41 3.30 8.26 12.94
CA SER A 41 2.47 7.66 14.00
C SER A 41 2.73 6.19 14.24
N SER A 42 3.68 5.58 13.52
CA SER A 42 3.91 4.14 13.58
C SER A 42 5.39 3.83 13.34
N ASN A 43 5.85 2.74 13.94
CA ASN A 43 7.20 2.21 13.71
C ASN A 43 7.25 1.23 12.53
N ALA A 44 6.12 0.99 11.87
CA ALA A 44 6.06 0.13 10.71
C ALA A 44 6.81 0.76 9.52
N LYS A 45 7.23 -0.07 8.58
CA LYS A 45 7.82 0.37 7.34
C LYS A 45 6.72 0.49 6.28
N TYR A 46 6.73 1.60 5.56
CA TYR A 46 5.73 1.86 4.53
C TYR A 46 6.39 2.00 3.17
N GLN A 47 5.70 1.56 2.15
CA GLN A 47 6.18 1.66 0.78
C GLN A 47 5.02 1.92 -0.17
N CYS A 48 5.22 2.86 -1.09
CA CYS A 48 4.29 3.07 -2.20
C CYS A 48 4.76 2.22 -3.38
N ALA A 49 3.88 1.36 -3.86
CA ALA A 49 4.24 0.46 -4.95
C ALA A 49 3.03 0.16 -5.82
N LYS A 50 3.32 -0.31 -7.04
CA LYS A 50 2.30 -0.87 -7.91
C LYS A 50 2.15 -2.35 -7.57
N VAL A 51 0.92 -2.80 -7.42
CA VAL A 51 0.62 -4.20 -7.12
C VAL A 51 -0.45 -4.70 -8.07
N LYS A 52 -0.40 -5.99 -8.37
CA LYS A 52 -1.52 -6.66 -9.05
C LYS A 52 -2.53 -7.06 -7.99
N ALA A 53 -3.74 -6.53 -8.09
CA ALA A 53 -4.73 -6.71 -7.04
C ALA A 53 -6.13 -6.82 -7.61
N VAL A 54 -7.00 -7.47 -6.85
CA VAL A 54 -8.43 -7.41 -7.07
C VAL A 54 -8.96 -6.26 -6.23
N VAL A 55 -9.59 -5.27 -6.89
CA VAL A 55 -10.10 -4.08 -6.23
C VAL A 55 -11.61 -4.05 -6.38
N LYS A 56 -12.30 -3.82 -5.26
CA LYS A 56 -13.75 -3.69 -5.25
C LYS A 56 -14.14 -2.59 -4.26
N ASP A 57 -14.99 -1.67 -4.71
CA ASP A 57 -15.48 -0.54 -3.91
C ASP A 57 -14.34 0.28 -3.29
N ASN A 58 -13.29 0.55 -4.08
CA ASN A 58 -12.09 1.27 -3.66
C ASN A 58 -11.32 0.60 -2.53
N LYS A 59 -11.45 -0.73 -2.43
CA LYS A 59 -10.69 -1.53 -1.46
C LYS A 59 -9.99 -2.67 -2.17
N ILE A 60 -8.76 -2.93 -1.74
CA ILE A 60 -8.03 -4.08 -2.23
C ILE A 60 -8.51 -5.31 -1.47
N ILE A 61 -9.02 -6.28 -2.22
CA ILE A 61 -9.52 -7.53 -1.64
C ILE A 61 -8.40 -8.56 -1.55
N SER A 62 -7.56 -8.63 -2.58
CA SER A 62 -6.42 -9.53 -2.58
C SER A 62 -5.31 -8.97 -3.45
N ILE A 63 -4.08 -9.33 -3.11
CA ILE A 63 -2.88 -8.98 -3.88
C ILE A 63 -2.28 -10.26 -4.40
N SER A 64 -2.03 -10.33 -5.73
CA SER A 64 -1.44 -11.51 -6.33
C SER A 64 0.07 -11.38 -6.50
N SER A 65 0.59 -10.17 -6.69
CA SER A 65 2.03 -9.94 -6.81
C SER A 65 2.37 -8.49 -6.54
N LEU A 66 3.60 -8.26 -6.13
CA LEU A 66 4.18 -6.93 -5.98
C LEU A 66 5.06 -6.62 -7.20
N ASP A 67 4.92 -5.43 -7.70
CA ASP A 67 5.80 -4.93 -8.75
C ASP A 67 6.97 -4.14 -8.16
#